data_9584571bfe7434662ff1227a986d85b9
#
_entry.id   9584571bfe7434662ff1227a986d85b9
#
_cell.length_a   1.000
_cell.length_b   1.000
_cell.length_c   1.000
_cell.angle_alpha   90.00
_cell.angle_beta   90.00
_cell.angle_gamma   90.00
#
_symmetry.space_group_name_H-M   'P 1'
#
loop_
_entity.id
_entity.type
_entity.pdbx_description
1 polymer ?
#
loop_
_entity_poly.entity_id
_entity_poly.type
_entity_poly.pdbx_seq_one_letter_code
_entity_poly.pdbx_strand_id
1 'polypeptide(L)'
;GTEYTWKAGGSWSPVPSLQIRGGYQRVTRAPNISELFAVPVTGLDNFDTDPCAGAAPTTDANLRAICLAQGAPATSIGSIIVDPAGQVNVTTGGNPNLAAEKANTWTIGAVFQPVFAPGLSMTIDYYNIKLNDAITSPTIGDVFSACFDNNPSPTNPACTSIRRNPATGNLFGNVGTTPGLPLVLTNQGQIFTDGIDLVANYSTDLGFAGLDLGFFGNWTNRSRFKANQDDPASLNRECVGYYSINCASIQPEFSFTQRTTLSFDQVDLSLRWRFIDAVEVEPLVADAFLEDFRTIPSEHYFDLTAVFNVTDSFALTAAVINLFDNEPKVVGSNIGSTSYNSGNVFPSTYDALGRRYSVTARMTF
;
A
#
# COMPACT_ATOMS: atom_id res chain seq x y z
N GLY A 1 28.25 -8.20 -0.36
CA GLY A 1 28.48 -7.54 -1.64
C GLY A 1 28.73 -6.05 -1.45
N THR A 2 29.22 -5.37 -2.46
CA THR A 2 29.40 -3.91 -2.47
C THR A 2 28.33 -3.32 -3.38
N GLU A 3 27.55 -2.37 -2.86
CA GLU A 3 26.53 -1.66 -3.63
C GLU A 3 26.89 -0.17 -3.71
N TYR A 4 26.57 0.45 -4.84
CA TYR A 4 26.87 1.86 -5.08
C TYR A 4 25.57 2.69 -5.07
N THR A 5 25.57 3.71 -4.23
CA THR A 5 24.52 4.73 -4.18
C THR A 5 25.09 6.06 -4.66
N TRP A 6 24.32 6.80 -5.43
CA TRP A 6 24.76 8.11 -5.91
C TRP A 6 23.56 9.00 -6.22
N LYS A 7 23.80 10.30 -6.20
CA LYS A 7 22.79 11.32 -6.52
C LYS A 7 23.45 12.41 -7.37
N ALA A 8 22.74 12.86 -8.38
CA ALA A 8 23.06 14.05 -9.14
C ALA A 8 21.83 14.95 -9.21
N GLY A 9 21.98 16.24 -9.04
CA GLY A 9 20.87 17.18 -9.10
C GLY A 9 21.35 18.61 -9.20
N GLY A 10 20.44 19.50 -9.58
CA GLY A 10 20.70 20.92 -9.70
C GLY A 10 19.44 21.75 -9.60
N SER A 11 19.62 23.05 -9.41
CA SER A 11 18.57 24.04 -9.46
C SER A 11 19.00 25.23 -10.31
N TRP A 12 18.05 25.85 -10.95
CA TRP A 12 18.23 27.02 -11.79
C TRP A 12 17.12 28.03 -11.53
N SER A 13 17.49 29.26 -11.28
CA SER A 13 16.58 30.37 -11.03
C SER A 13 16.66 31.38 -12.19
N PRO A 14 15.82 31.22 -13.24
CA PRO A 14 15.80 32.12 -14.40
C PRO A 14 15.39 33.54 -14.01
N VAL A 15 14.56 33.66 -12.99
CA VAL A 15 14.12 34.92 -12.38
C VAL A 15 14.05 34.75 -10.86
N PRO A 16 14.10 35.84 -10.06
CA PRO A 16 14.06 35.76 -8.61
C PRO A 16 12.82 35.04 -8.03
N SER A 17 11.70 35.08 -8.77
CA SER A 17 10.44 34.51 -8.34
C SER A 17 10.26 33.03 -8.75
N LEU A 18 11.17 32.45 -9.54
CA LEU A 18 11.03 31.08 -10.05
C LEU A 18 12.34 30.32 -9.91
N GLN A 19 12.30 29.20 -9.21
CA GLN A 19 13.38 28.22 -9.17
C GLN A 19 12.89 26.88 -9.75
N ILE A 20 13.57 26.36 -10.74
CA ILE A 20 13.39 25.02 -11.29
C ILE A 20 14.46 24.12 -10.68
N ARG A 21 14.06 22.92 -10.26
CA ARG A 21 14.98 21.95 -9.67
C ARG A 21 14.75 20.59 -10.26
N GLY A 22 15.81 19.78 -10.32
CA GLY A 22 15.72 18.40 -10.78
C GLY A 22 16.81 17.56 -10.18
N GLY A 23 16.55 16.27 -10.07
CA GLY A 23 17.51 15.34 -9.52
C GLY A 23 17.24 13.92 -9.96
N TYR A 24 18.32 13.15 -10.04
CA TYR A 24 18.27 11.72 -10.19
C TYR A 24 19.12 11.07 -9.11
N GLN A 25 18.59 9.98 -8.53
CA GLN A 25 19.31 9.21 -7.52
C GLN A 25 19.11 7.72 -7.71
N ARG A 26 20.17 6.98 -7.42
CA ARG A 26 20.15 5.54 -7.22
C ARG A 26 20.46 5.25 -5.76
N VAL A 27 19.56 4.55 -5.09
CA VAL A 27 19.74 4.12 -3.71
C VAL A 27 19.59 2.61 -3.60
N THR A 28 20.19 2.04 -2.59
CA THR A 28 20.13 0.61 -2.29
C THR A 28 19.74 0.42 -0.82
N ARG A 29 18.97 -0.63 -0.55
CA ARG A 29 18.62 -1.07 0.80
C ARG A 29 19.06 -2.52 0.98
N ALA A 30 19.93 -2.78 1.95
CA ALA A 30 20.27 -4.14 2.33
C ALA A 30 19.07 -4.81 3.05
N PRO A 31 18.89 -6.14 2.92
CA PRO A 31 17.93 -6.88 3.72
C PRO A 31 18.22 -6.68 5.21
N ASN A 32 17.18 -6.59 6.01
CA ASN A 32 17.31 -6.56 7.47
C ASN A 32 17.46 -7.99 8.05
N ILE A 33 17.76 -8.08 9.35
CA ILE A 33 18.01 -9.37 10.02
C ILE A 33 16.76 -10.25 9.97
N SER A 34 15.58 -9.72 10.14
CA SER A 34 14.33 -10.49 10.08
C SER A 34 14.05 -10.99 8.67
N GLU A 35 14.31 -10.18 7.64
CA GLU A 35 14.16 -10.59 6.25
C GLU A 35 15.11 -11.74 5.88
N LEU A 36 16.31 -11.76 6.44
CA LEU A 36 17.28 -12.82 6.17
C LEU A 36 17.00 -14.09 7.00
N PHE A 37 16.66 -13.96 8.29
CA PHE A 37 16.75 -15.06 9.25
C PHE A 37 15.46 -15.34 10.02
N ALA A 38 14.32 -14.75 9.65
CA ALA A 38 13.06 -15.16 10.25
C ALA A 38 12.84 -16.66 10.03
N VAL A 39 12.54 -17.37 11.10
CA VAL A 39 12.32 -18.83 11.06
C VAL A 39 11.09 -19.11 10.18
N PRO A 40 11.17 -20.05 9.24
CA PRO A 40 10.02 -20.47 8.47
C PRO A 40 8.90 -21.00 9.36
N VAL A 41 7.69 -20.45 9.17
CA VAL A 41 6.49 -20.83 9.91
C VAL A 41 5.41 -21.19 8.91
N THR A 42 4.77 -22.35 9.12
CA THR A 42 3.59 -22.75 8.35
C THR A 42 2.34 -22.35 9.11
N GLY A 43 1.45 -21.62 8.44
CA GLY A 43 0.16 -21.18 8.93
C GLY A 43 -0.93 -21.43 7.90
N LEU A 44 -2.11 -20.86 8.14
CA LEU A 44 -3.26 -20.91 7.21
C LEU A 44 -3.44 -19.52 6.58
N ASP A 45 -3.85 -19.53 5.31
CA ASP A 45 -4.29 -18.32 4.61
C ASP A 45 -5.52 -18.64 3.75
N ASN A 46 -6.32 -17.65 3.39
CA ASN A 46 -7.58 -17.83 2.68
C ASN A 46 -7.33 -18.05 1.19
N PHE A 47 -7.73 -19.19 0.69
CA PHE A 47 -7.72 -19.52 -0.72
C PHE A 47 -8.58 -20.77 -0.97
N ASP A 48 -9.54 -20.68 -1.89
CA ASP A 48 -10.56 -21.69 -2.11
C ASP A 48 -10.43 -22.43 -3.46
N THR A 49 -9.32 -22.22 -4.17
CA THR A 49 -9.07 -22.81 -5.47
C THR A 49 -7.87 -23.74 -5.41
N ASP A 50 -8.02 -24.98 -5.89
CA ASP A 50 -6.92 -25.93 -6.05
C ASP A 50 -7.10 -26.71 -7.36
N PRO A 51 -6.25 -26.46 -8.38
CA PRO A 51 -6.32 -27.20 -9.66
C PRO A 51 -6.20 -28.72 -9.51
N CYS A 52 -5.54 -29.20 -8.46
CA CYS A 52 -5.40 -30.61 -8.22
C CYS A 52 -6.61 -31.27 -7.52
N ALA A 53 -7.57 -30.46 -7.05
CA ALA A 53 -8.78 -30.97 -6.42
C ALA A 53 -9.78 -31.50 -7.44
N GLY A 54 -10.60 -32.46 -7.01
CA GLY A 54 -11.65 -33.06 -7.85
C GLY A 54 -11.12 -33.95 -8.97
N ALA A 55 -11.92 -34.07 -10.03
CA ALA A 55 -11.69 -35.04 -11.10
C ALA A 55 -10.70 -34.59 -12.19
N ALA A 56 -10.41 -33.28 -12.31
CA ALA A 56 -9.58 -32.73 -13.39
C ALA A 56 -8.23 -33.48 -13.59
N PRO A 57 -7.46 -33.82 -12.56
CA PRO A 57 -6.19 -34.53 -12.74
C PRO A 57 -6.34 -35.99 -13.20
N THR A 58 -7.56 -36.55 -13.25
CA THR A 58 -7.80 -37.90 -13.78
C THR A 58 -7.86 -37.91 -15.29
N THR A 59 -8.19 -36.79 -15.92
CA THR A 59 -8.33 -36.65 -17.38
C THR A 59 -7.20 -35.87 -18.02
N ASP A 60 -6.52 -35.02 -17.25
CA ASP A 60 -5.35 -34.23 -17.68
C ASP A 60 -4.06 -34.87 -17.17
N ALA A 61 -3.28 -35.48 -18.05
CA ALA A 61 -2.04 -36.20 -17.70
C ALA A 61 -0.94 -35.24 -17.20
N ASN A 62 -0.88 -34.00 -17.75
CA ASN A 62 0.10 -33.00 -17.30
C ASN A 62 -0.23 -32.46 -15.92
N LEU A 63 -1.48 -32.09 -15.70
CA LEU A 63 -1.96 -31.66 -14.38
C LEU A 63 -1.73 -32.76 -13.33
N ARG A 64 -2.04 -34.01 -13.68
CA ARG A 64 -1.74 -35.17 -12.80
C ARG A 64 -0.26 -35.22 -12.44
N ALA A 65 0.64 -35.08 -13.42
CA ALA A 65 2.08 -35.15 -13.18
C ALA A 65 2.54 -33.99 -12.26
N ILE A 66 1.98 -32.79 -12.41
CA ILE A 66 2.25 -31.65 -11.53
C ILE A 66 1.79 -31.96 -10.09
N CYS A 67 0.58 -32.45 -9.90
CA CYS A 67 0.06 -32.79 -8.56
C CYS A 67 0.93 -33.85 -7.85
N LEU A 68 1.38 -34.87 -8.59
CA LEU A 68 2.32 -35.85 -8.08
C LEU A 68 3.69 -35.25 -7.73
N ALA A 69 4.21 -34.32 -8.55
CA ALA A 69 5.48 -33.63 -8.30
C ALA A 69 5.41 -32.71 -7.05
N GLN A 70 4.22 -32.24 -6.71
CA GLN A 70 3.94 -31.50 -5.48
C GLN A 70 3.83 -32.37 -4.24
N GLY A 71 3.88 -33.71 -4.39
CA GLY A 71 3.85 -34.68 -3.30
C GLY A 71 2.47 -35.29 -3.05
N ALA A 72 1.46 -35.09 -3.90
CA ALA A 72 0.21 -35.82 -3.77
C ALA A 72 0.42 -37.33 -4.01
N PRO A 73 -0.14 -38.23 -3.19
CA PRO A 73 -0.06 -39.64 -3.47
C PRO A 73 -0.93 -40.00 -4.67
N ALA A 74 -0.45 -40.96 -5.48
CA ALA A 74 -1.17 -41.43 -6.67
C ALA A 74 -2.59 -41.92 -6.39
N THR A 75 -2.81 -42.46 -5.20
CA THR A 75 -4.12 -42.96 -4.73
C THR A 75 -5.10 -41.85 -4.40
N SER A 76 -4.66 -40.60 -4.18
CA SER A 76 -5.52 -39.48 -3.89
C SER A 76 -5.96 -38.70 -5.13
N ILE A 77 -5.35 -38.97 -6.29
CA ILE A 77 -5.72 -38.30 -7.54
C ILE A 77 -7.19 -38.60 -7.89
N GLY A 78 -7.96 -37.53 -8.08
CA GLY A 78 -9.40 -37.58 -8.27
C GLY A 78 -10.24 -37.47 -7.00
N SER A 79 -9.61 -37.54 -5.80
CA SER A 79 -10.27 -37.39 -4.50
C SER A 79 -9.70 -36.30 -3.60
N ILE A 80 -8.71 -35.54 -4.08
CA ILE A 80 -8.20 -34.33 -3.41
C ILE A 80 -9.34 -33.32 -3.30
N ILE A 81 -9.49 -32.70 -2.13
CA ILE A 81 -10.53 -31.72 -1.86
C ILE A 81 -9.93 -30.35 -1.56
N VAL A 82 -10.71 -29.30 -1.78
CA VAL A 82 -10.47 -27.98 -1.24
C VAL A 82 -10.94 -27.97 0.21
N ASP A 83 -10.29 -27.18 1.07
CA ASP A 83 -10.73 -27.01 2.45
C ASP A 83 -12.14 -26.41 2.46
N PRO A 84 -13.11 -27.00 3.19
CA PRO A 84 -14.44 -26.42 3.36
C PRO A 84 -14.45 -25.01 3.95
N ALA A 85 -13.41 -24.63 4.69
CA ALA A 85 -13.22 -23.27 5.21
C ALA A 85 -12.58 -22.30 4.19
N GLY A 86 -12.26 -22.77 2.97
CA GLY A 86 -11.57 -21.95 1.96
C GLY A 86 -10.16 -21.58 2.36
N GLN A 87 -9.42 -22.47 3.00
CA GLN A 87 -8.06 -22.18 3.49
C GLN A 87 -7.02 -23.16 2.93
N VAL A 88 -5.79 -22.67 2.83
CA VAL A 88 -4.61 -23.46 2.46
C VAL A 88 -3.47 -23.21 3.44
N ASN A 89 -2.59 -24.20 3.59
CA ASN A 89 -1.36 -24.00 4.33
C ASN A 89 -0.39 -23.15 3.49
N VAL A 90 0.24 -22.19 4.15
CA VAL A 90 1.28 -21.34 3.57
C VAL A 90 2.51 -21.35 4.48
N THR A 91 3.70 -21.35 3.90
CA THR A 91 4.95 -21.23 4.66
C THR A 91 5.58 -19.88 4.36
N THR A 92 5.65 -19.04 5.38
CA THR A 92 6.31 -17.74 5.36
C THR A 92 7.64 -17.81 6.11
N GLY A 93 8.57 -16.92 5.80
CA GLY A 93 9.86 -16.87 6.52
C GLY A 93 10.87 -15.98 5.82
N GLY A 94 12.03 -15.83 6.47
CA GLY A 94 13.16 -15.13 5.89
C GLY A 94 13.87 -15.95 4.82
N ASN A 95 14.77 -15.26 4.07
CA ASN A 95 15.59 -15.90 3.06
C ASN A 95 17.03 -15.38 3.16
N PRO A 96 18.00 -16.20 3.57
CA PRO A 96 19.40 -15.80 3.72
C PRO A 96 20.08 -15.45 2.39
N ASN A 97 19.46 -15.78 1.26
CA ASN A 97 19.99 -15.51 -0.09
C ASN A 97 19.50 -14.16 -0.66
N LEU A 98 18.79 -13.34 0.12
CA LEU A 98 18.33 -12.04 -0.35
C LEU A 98 19.50 -11.12 -0.67
N ALA A 99 19.37 -10.42 -1.81
CA ALA A 99 20.24 -9.32 -2.22
C ALA A 99 19.65 -7.96 -1.82
N ALA A 100 20.44 -6.90 -2.00
CA ALA A 100 19.95 -5.54 -1.77
C ALA A 100 18.93 -5.10 -2.83
N GLU A 101 17.88 -4.44 -2.41
CA GLU A 101 16.93 -3.73 -3.30
C GLU A 101 17.59 -2.51 -3.94
N LYS A 102 17.12 -2.11 -5.11
CA LYS A 102 17.69 -0.99 -5.88
C LYS A 102 16.58 -0.07 -6.37
N ALA A 103 16.53 1.15 -5.84
CA ALA A 103 15.60 2.17 -6.31
C ALA A 103 16.31 3.19 -7.21
N ASN A 104 15.68 3.49 -8.33
CA ASN A 104 16.01 4.63 -9.18
C ASN A 104 14.90 5.65 -9.06
N THR A 105 15.26 6.86 -8.65
CA THR A 105 14.30 7.95 -8.46
C THR A 105 14.77 9.16 -9.24
N TRP A 106 13.88 9.79 -9.98
CA TRP A 106 14.11 11.11 -10.51
C TRP A 106 12.94 12.03 -10.19
N THR A 107 13.26 13.30 -10.00
CA THR A 107 12.31 14.33 -9.67
C THR A 107 12.57 15.56 -10.53
N ILE A 108 11.51 16.27 -10.87
CA ILE A 108 11.57 17.60 -11.47
C ILE A 108 10.50 18.45 -10.84
N GLY A 109 10.83 19.69 -10.46
CA GLY A 109 9.88 20.56 -9.83
C GLY A 109 10.24 22.02 -9.98
N ALA A 110 9.30 22.86 -9.54
CA ALA A 110 9.43 24.29 -9.54
C ALA A 110 8.95 24.88 -8.23
N VAL A 111 9.66 25.90 -7.74
CA VAL A 111 9.25 26.76 -6.63
C VAL A 111 8.94 28.14 -7.20
N PHE A 112 7.76 28.64 -6.92
CA PHE A 112 7.27 29.93 -7.39
C PHE A 112 6.93 30.84 -6.21
N GLN A 113 7.58 32.02 -6.14
CA GLN A 113 7.40 33.03 -5.11
C GLN A 113 7.23 34.39 -5.79
N PRO A 114 6.01 34.72 -6.25
CA PRO A 114 5.77 35.90 -7.05
C PRO A 114 5.92 37.21 -6.27
N VAL A 115 6.58 38.20 -6.85
CA VAL A 115 6.77 39.53 -6.24
C VAL A 115 5.43 40.27 -6.08
N PHE A 116 4.49 40.02 -7.01
CA PHE A 116 3.17 40.68 -7.00
C PHE A 116 2.20 40.15 -5.92
N ALA A 117 2.54 38.99 -5.31
CA ALA A 117 1.77 38.41 -4.19
C ALA A 117 2.74 38.08 -3.05
N PRO A 118 3.20 39.04 -2.26
CA PRO A 118 4.06 38.81 -1.11
C PRO A 118 3.41 37.82 -0.13
N GLY A 119 4.20 36.91 0.40
CA GLY A 119 3.70 35.87 1.28
C GLY A 119 3.21 34.59 0.57
N LEU A 120 3.06 34.59 -0.76
CA LEU A 120 2.75 33.38 -1.54
C LEU A 120 4.01 32.59 -1.88
N SER A 121 4.00 31.31 -1.56
CA SER A 121 4.99 30.32 -2.02
C SER A 121 4.26 29.08 -2.53
N MET A 122 4.58 28.67 -3.75
CA MET A 122 4.04 27.45 -4.37
C MET A 122 5.17 26.57 -4.81
N THR A 123 5.00 25.26 -4.63
CA THR A 123 5.93 24.25 -5.10
C THR A 123 5.14 23.14 -5.80
N ILE A 124 5.58 22.78 -6.99
CA ILE A 124 5.08 21.63 -7.73
C ILE A 124 6.25 20.72 -8.05
N ASP A 125 6.15 19.45 -7.66
CA ASP A 125 7.19 18.45 -7.91
C ASP A 125 6.56 17.20 -8.52
N TYR A 126 7.04 16.79 -9.68
CA TYR A 126 6.80 15.46 -10.22
C TYR A 126 7.88 14.51 -9.70
N TYR A 127 7.46 13.34 -9.26
CA TYR A 127 8.34 12.26 -8.84
C TYR A 127 8.08 10.98 -9.63
N ASN A 128 9.15 10.20 -9.82
CA ASN A 128 9.09 8.88 -10.45
C ASN A 128 10.07 7.96 -9.72
N ILE A 129 9.54 6.90 -9.12
CA ILE A 129 10.29 5.98 -8.28
C ILE A 129 10.09 4.56 -8.82
N LYS A 130 11.19 3.92 -9.18
CA LYS A 130 11.21 2.52 -9.60
C LYS A 130 12.12 1.72 -8.69
N LEU A 131 11.55 0.82 -7.91
CA LEU A 131 12.24 -0.14 -7.05
C LEU A 131 12.27 -1.49 -7.76
N ASN A 132 13.46 -1.98 -8.05
CA ASN A 132 13.71 -3.32 -8.57
C ASN A 132 14.29 -4.20 -7.47
N ASP A 133 14.22 -5.50 -7.68
CA ASP A 133 14.71 -6.50 -6.72
C ASP A 133 14.04 -6.32 -5.34
N ALA A 134 12.79 -5.84 -5.32
CA ALA A 134 12.05 -5.58 -4.09
C ALA A 134 11.95 -6.85 -3.26
N ILE A 135 12.22 -6.73 -1.96
CA ILE A 135 12.11 -7.84 -1.01
C ILE A 135 10.65 -7.95 -0.60
N THR A 136 9.97 -8.89 -1.23
CA THR A 136 8.54 -9.13 -1.04
C THR A 136 8.23 -10.62 -0.96
N SER A 137 7.11 -10.96 -0.35
CA SER A 137 6.52 -12.30 -0.48
C SER A 137 5.60 -12.32 -1.70
N PRO A 138 5.61 -13.39 -2.50
CA PRO A 138 4.57 -13.60 -3.51
C PRO A 138 3.22 -13.77 -2.81
N THR A 139 2.13 -13.43 -3.49
CA THR A 139 0.80 -13.82 -3.04
C THR A 139 0.52 -15.28 -3.38
N ILE A 140 -0.51 -15.86 -2.77
CA ILE A 140 -0.95 -17.22 -3.10
C ILE A 140 -1.29 -17.30 -4.60
N GLY A 141 -2.00 -16.31 -5.14
CA GLY A 141 -2.32 -16.23 -6.56
C GLY A 141 -1.09 -16.21 -7.45
N ASP A 142 -0.03 -15.48 -7.08
CA ASP A 142 1.22 -15.44 -7.84
C ASP A 142 1.90 -16.83 -7.89
N VAL A 143 1.92 -17.56 -6.76
CA VAL A 143 2.48 -18.91 -6.69
C VAL A 143 1.70 -19.89 -7.56
N PHE A 144 0.37 -19.80 -7.54
CA PHE A 144 -0.48 -20.62 -8.39
C PHE A 144 -0.32 -20.29 -9.87
N SER A 145 -0.39 -19.01 -10.22
CA SER A 145 -0.26 -18.56 -11.61
C SER A 145 1.11 -18.93 -12.19
N ALA A 146 2.18 -18.77 -11.43
CA ALA A 146 3.53 -19.16 -11.86
C ALA A 146 3.63 -20.68 -12.18
N CYS A 147 2.88 -21.51 -11.44
CA CYS A 147 2.87 -22.96 -11.69
C CYS A 147 1.88 -23.38 -12.78
N PHE A 148 0.61 -22.95 -12.66
CA PHE A 148 -0.48 -23.56 -13.44
C PHE A 148 -0.84 -22.80 -14.70
N ASP A 149 -0.56 -21.47 -14.74
CA ASP A 149 -0.95 -20.64 -15.89
C ASP A 149 0.24 -20.36 -16.83
N ASN A 150 1.42 -20.02 -16.26
CA ASN A 150 2.53 -19.53 -17.07
C ASN A 150 3.34 -20.65 -17.73
N ASN A 151 3.67 -21.70 -17.02
CA ASN A 151 4.44 -22.84 -17.52
C ASN A 151 4.09 -24.10 -16.73
N PRO A 152 2.93 -24.71 -16.96
CA PRO A 152 2.47 -25.88 -16.24
C PRO A 152 3.33 -27.10 -16.60
N SER A 153 4.32 -27.39 -15.74
CA SER A 153 5.21 -28.52 -15.90
C SER A 153 5.58 -29.15 -14.56
N PRO A 154 5.64 -30.49 -14.47
CA PRO A 154 6.06 -31.17 -13.25
C PRO A 154 7.53 -30.92 -12.87
N THR A 155 8.34 -30.34 -13.78
CA THR A 155 9.73 -29.98 -13.58
C THR A 155 9.93 -28.48 -13.32
N ASN A 156 8.87 -27.66 -13.47
CA ASN A 156 8.95 -26.23 -13.19
C ASN A 156 9.19 -26.00 -11.67
N PRO A 157 10.25 -25.25 -11.28
CA PRO A 157 10.51 -24.91 -9.88
C PRO A 157 9.32 -24.27 -9.17
N ALA A 158 8.53 -23.45 -9.84
CA ALA A 158 7.32 -22.85 -9.27
C ALA A 158 6.31 -23.95 -8.85
N CYS A 159 6.15 -25.00 -9.66
CA CYS A 159 5.27 -26.11 -9.33
C CYS A 159 5.87 -27.01 -8.23
N THR A 160 7.15 -27.34 -8.33
CA THR A 160 7.79 -28.25 -7.36
C THR A 160 8.07 -27.63 -5.99
N SER A 161 7.95 -26.31 -5.86
CA SER A 161 8.04 -25.61 -4.57
C SER A 161 6.78 -25.77 -3.70
N ILE A 162 5.61 -25.98 -4.31
CA ILE A 162 4.36 -26.28 -3.60
C ILE A 162 4.49 -27.68 -2.98
N ARG A 163 4.10 -27.83 -1.71
CA ARG A 163 4.21 -29.10 -0.97
C ARG A 163 2.88 -29.51 -0.37
N ARG A 164 2.33 -30.60 -0.89
CA ARG A 164 1.05 -31.17 -0.48
C ARG A 164 1.20 -32.16 0.67
N ASN A 165 0.09 -32.39 1.32
CA ASN A 165 0.01 -33.46 2.32
C ASN A 165 0.31 -34.85 1.67
N PRO A 166 1.32 -35.59 2.14
CA PRO A 166 1.75 -36.83 1.51
C PRO A 166 0.76 -37.99 1.68
N ALA A 167 -0.23 -37.86 2.58
CA ALA A 167 -1.25 -38.89 2.78
C ALA A 167 -2.55 -38.61 2.02
N THR A 168 -2.93 -37.34 1.90
CA THR A 168 -4.23 -36.93 1.31
C THR A 168 -4.10 -36.21 -0.01
N GLY A 169 -2.97 -35.58 -0.28
CA GLY A 169 -2.77 -34.68 -1.43
C GLY A 169 -3.32 -33.28 -1.25
N ASN A 170 -3.99 -32.97 -0.15
CA ASN A 170 -4.59 -31.67 0.11
C ASN A 170 -3.51 -30.60 0.36
N LEU A 171 -3.89 -29.33 0.15
CA LEU A 171 -3.05 -28.16 0.50
C LEU A 171 -3.30 -27.63 1.91
N PHE A 172 -4.14 -28.27 2.67
CA PHE A 172 -4.45 -27.93 4.06
C PHE A 172 -4.26 -29.15 4.97
N GLY A 173 -4.18 -28.88 6.28
CA GLY A 173 -4.05 -29.93 7.29
C GLY A 173 -2.93 -29.65 8.29
N ASN A 174 -2.37 -30.72 8.86
CA ASN A 174 -1.31 -30.60 9.87
C ASN A 174 -0.09 -29.88 9.29
N VAL A 175 0.28 -28.76 9.89
CA VAL A 175 1.40 -27.89 9.46
C VAL A 175 2.76 -28.61 9.44
N GLY A 176 2.95 -29.60 10.26
CA GLY A 176 4.19 -30.43 10.28
C GLY A 176 4.34 -31.39 9.10
N THR A 177 3.24 -31.66 8.37
CA THR A 177 3.24 -32.61 7.23
C THR A 177 2.82 -31.97 5.93
N THR A 178 2.24 -30.79 5.99
CA THR A 178 1.69 -30.05 4.83
C THR A 178 2.24 -28.62 4.83
N PRO A 179 3.44 -28.36 4.29
CA PRO A 179 3.99 -27.01 4.23
C PRO A 179 3.19 -26.08 3.34
N GLY A 180 2.45 -26.59 2.36
CA GLY A 180 1.57 -25.81 1.49
C GLY A 180 2.35 -24.99 0.46
N LEU A 181 1.96 -23.72 0.33
CA LEU A 181 2.55 -22.79 -0.64
C LEU A 181 3.71 -22.00 -0.01
N PRO A 182 4.83 -21.84 -0.74
CA PRO A 182 5.96 -21.06 -0.25
C PRO A 182 5.71 -19.57 -0.47
N LEU A 183 5.45 -18.84 0.59
CA LEU A 183 5.37 -17.38 0.60
C LEU A 183 6.60 -16.76 1.28
N VAL A 184 7.77 -17.36 1.06
CA VAL A 184 9.03 -16.83 1.58
C VAL A 184 9.48 -15.59 0.81
N LEU A 185 10.21 -14.71 1.47
CA LEU A 185 10.74 -13.50 0.88
C LEU A 185 11.66 -13.75 -0.31
N THR A 186 11.50 -12.98 -1.37
CA THR A 186 12.34 -13.03 -2.59
C THR A 186 12.71 -11.63 -3.04
N ASN A 187 13.72 -11.50 -3.91
CA ASN A 187 14.05 -10.26 -4.62
C ASN A 187 13.39 -10.14 -6.00
N GLN A 188 12.32 -10.85 -6.23
CA GLN A 188 11.67 -10.87 -7.56
C GLN A 188 10.68 -9.72 -7.76
N GLY A 189 10.31 -9.00 -6.70
CA GLY A 189 9.34 -7.93 -6.78
C GLY A 189 9.85 -6.69 -7.53
N GLN A 190 8.91 -5.95 -8.12
CA GLN A 190 9.13 -4.62 -8.64
C GLN A 190 8.00 -3.70 -8.16
N ILE A 191 8.38 -2.53 -7.64
CA ILE A 191 7.43 -1.49 -7.24
C ILE A 191 7.70 -0.25 -8.08
N PHE A 192 6.65 0.34 -8.59
CA PHE A 192 6.74 1.55 -9.38
C PHE A 192 5.67 2.54 -8.92
N THR A 193 6.06 3.77 -8.63
CA THR A 193 5.13 4.87 -8.36
C THR A 193 5.60 6.15 -9.00
N ASP A 194 4.65 6.92 -9.53
CA ASP A 194 4.87 8.28 -10.00
C ASP A 194 3.67 9.16 -9.73
N GLY A 195 3.92 10.45 -9.60
CA GLY A 195 2.86 11.41 -9.27
C GLY A 195 3.37 12.83 -9.17
N ILE A 196 2.50 13.70 -8.68
CA ILE A 196 2.75 15.12 -8.52
C ILE A 196 2.40 15.54 -7.09
N ASP A 197 3.34 16.21 -6.42
CA ASP A 197 3.12 16.91 -5.17
C ASP A 197 2.91 18.39 -5.44
N LEU A 198 1.89 18.98 -4.83
CA LEU A 198 1.62 20.39 -4.84
C LEU A 198 1.60 20.92 -3.40
N VAL A 199 2.46 21.89 -3.11
CA VAL A 199 2.46 22.64 -1.84
C VAL A 199 2.23 24.11 -2.15
N ALA A 200 1.29 24.73 -1.45
CA ALA A 200 1.07 26.16 -1.54
C ALA A 200 0.90 26.73 -0.13
N ASN A 201 1.61 27.81 0.16
CA ASN A 201 1.48 28.55 1.41
C ASN A 201 1.27 30.02 1.07
N TYR A 202 0.36 30.67 1.80
CA TYR A 202 0.11 32.09 1.68
C TYR A 202 -0.13 32.68 3.05
N SER A 203 0.63 33.70 3.39
CA SER A 203 0.47 34.45 4.64
C SER A 203 0.30 35.93 4.34
N THR A 204 -0.68 36.56 4.98
CA THR A 204 -0.94 38.00 4.85
C THR A 204 -1.59 38.57 6.10
N ASP A 205 -1.46 39.85 6.31
CA ASP A 205 -2.18 40.60 7.34
C ASP A 205 -3.46 41.20 6.74
N LEU A 206 -4.61 40.89 7.33
CA LEU A 206 -5.93 41.42 6.94
C LEU A 206 -6.26 42.72 7.68
N GLY A 207 -5.39 43.20 8.58
CA GLY A 207 -5.59 44.35 9.44
C GLY A 207 -6.35 44.06 10.73
N PHE A 208 -7.21 43.07 10.75
CA PHE A 208 -7.94 42.61 11.96
C PHE A 208 -7.47 41.23 12.43
N ALA A 209 -6.77 40.51 11.59
CA ALA A 209 -6.17 39.20 11.89
C ALA A 209 -5.06 38.87 10.89
N GLY A 210 -4.08 38.11 11.31
CA GLY A 210 -3.19 37.41 10.40
C GLY A 210 -3.93 36.26 9.72
N LEU A 211 -3.72 36.07 8.42
CA LEU A 211 -4.23 34.91 7.66
C LEU A 211 -3.08 34.05 7.19
N ASP A 212 -3.11 32.75 7.53
CA ASP A 212 -2.23 31.75 6.99
C ASP A 212 -3.03 30.65 6.29
N LEU A 213 -2.70 30.43 5.02
CA LEU A 213 -3.24 29.35 4.20
C LEU A 213 -2.12 28.36 3.89
N GLY A 214 -2.34 27.09 4.18
CA GLY A 214 -1.45 25.99 3.80
C GLY A 214 -2.23 24.95 3.01
N PHE A 215 -1.69 24.54 1.88
CA PHE A 215 -2.23 23.47 1.05
C PHE A 215 -1.12 22.47 0.73
N PHE A 216 -1.42 21.19 0.92
CA PHE A 216 -0.61 20.08 0.45
C PHE A 216 -1.52 19.10 -0.28
N GLY A 217 -1.25 18.85 -1.56
CA GLY A 217 -1.97 17.88 -2.39
C GLY A 217 -1.00 16.92 -3.06
N ASN A 218 -1.42 15.67 -3.17
CA ASN A 218 -0.72 14.64 -3.92
C ASN A 218 -1.66 14.06 -4.96
N TRP A 219 -1.20 13.97 -6.20
CA TRP A 219 -1.81 13.22 -7.27
C TRP A 219 -0.90 12.07 -7.64
N THR A 220 -1.33 10.83 -7.34
CA THR A 220 -0.64 9.61 -7.71
C THR A 220 -1.14 9.15 -9.07
N ASN A 221 -0.28 9.15 -10.08
CA ASN A 221 -0.63 8.72 -11.43
C ASN A 221 -0.58 7.19 -11.58
N ARG A 222 0.39 6.55 -10.92
CA ARG A 222 0.57 5.09 -10.93
C ARG A 222 1.11 4.61 -9.60
N SER A 223 0.63 3.43 -9.16
CA SER A 223 1.19 2.69 -8.05
C SER A 223 1.10 1.20 -8.38
N ARG A 224 2.16 0.67 -8.95
CA ARG A 224 2.21 -0.68 -9.49
C ARG A 224 3.09 -1.59 -8.66
N PHE A 225 2.59 -2.78 -8.48
CA PHE A 225 3.34 -3.89 -7.91
C PHE A 225 3.39 -5.04 -8.91
N LYS A 226 4.58 -5.62 -9.11
CA LYS A 226 4.79 -6.83 -9.86
C LYS A 226 5.51 -7.84 -8.97
N ALA A 227 4.93 -9.02 -8.78
CA ALA A 227 5.48 -10.02 -7.88
C ALA A 227 6.77 -10.65 -8.39
N ASN A 228 6.89 -10.84 -9.71
CA ASN A 228 8.11 -11.30 -10.35
C ASN A 228 8.41 -10.46 -11.60
N GLN A 229 9.45 -9.61 -11.51
CA GLN A 229 9.83 -8.70 -12.59
C GLN A 229 10.35 -9.42 -13.84
N ASP A 230 10.89 -10.63 -13.69
CA ASP A 230 11.49 -11.41 -14.78
C ASP A 230 10.45 -12.30 -15.49
N ASP A 231 9.26 -12.45 -14.93
CA ASP A 231 8.16 -13.20 -15.54
C ASP A 231 7.16 -12.26 -16.20
N PRO A 232 7.04 -12.25 -17.56
CA PRO A 232 6.07 -11.42 -18.26
C PRO A 232 4.61 -11.69 -17.89
N ALA A 233 4.30 -12.91 -17.49
CA ALA A 233 2.97 -13.33 -17.11
C ALA A 233 2.66 -13.10 -15.62
N SER A 234 3.67 -12.71 -14.81
CA SER A 234 3.46 -12.33 -13.43
C SER A 234 2.47 -11.18 -13.33
N LEU A 235 1.55 -11.31 -12.40
CA LEU A 235 0.50 -10.33 -12.18
C LEU A 235 1.10 -8.94 -11.91
N ASN A 236 0.74 -7.99 -12.75
CA ASN A 236 1.13 -6.58 -12.62
C ASN A 236 -0.11 -5.81 -12.14
N ARG A 237 -0.11 -5.46 -10.86
CA ARG A 237 -1.23 -4.77 -10.21
C ARG A 237 -1.05 -3.26 -10.27
N GLU A 238 -2.08 -2.57 -10.73
CA GLU A 238 -2.24 -1.13 -10.54
C GLU A 238 -3.17 -0.91 -9.35
N CYS A 239 -2.71 -0.17 -8.35
CA CYS A 239 -3.48 0.04 -7.12
C CYS A 239 -3.97 1.48 -6.93
N VAL A 240 -3.65 2.41 -7.85
CA VAL A 240 -4.18 3.78 -7.78
C VAL A 240 -5.67 3.79 -8.07
N GLY A 241 -6.45 4.38 -7.18
CA GLY A 241 -7.90 4.44 -7.27
C GLY A 241 -8.59 3.13 -6.90
N TYR A 242 -7.83 2.11 -6.45
CA TYR A 242 -8.38 0.80 -6.14
C TYR A 242 -8.15 0.37 -4.69
N TYR A 243 -9.04 -0.50 -4.21
CA TYR A 243 -8.87 -1.23 -2.97
C TYR A 243 -9.19 -2.72 -3.16
N SER A 244 -8.41 -3.56 -2.49
CA SER A 244 -8.55 -5.02 -2.51
C SER A 244 -7.64 -5.62 -1.45
N ILE A 245 -7.75 -6.94 -1.25
CA ILE A 245 -6.78 -7.69 -0.44
C ILE A 245 -5.37 -7.63 -1.06
N ASN A 246 -5.27 -7.50 -2.38
CA ASN A 246 -4.00 -7.49 -3.10
C ASN A 246 -3.29 -6.13 -3.04
N CYS A 247 -4.03 -5.04 -3.04
CA CYS A 247 -3.50 -3.67 -2.94
C CYS A 247 -3.16 -3.27 -1.50
N ALA A 248 -3.57 -4.06 -0.52
CA ALA A 248 -3.30 -3.91 0.90
C ALA A 248 -3.83 -2.59 1.50
N SER A 249 -3.21 -1.46 1.20
CA SER A 249 -3.64 -0.13 1.62
C SER A 249 -4.32 0.61 0.47
N ILE A 250 -5.31 1.44 0.83
CA ILE A 250 -5.98 2.30 -0.14
C ILE A 250 -5.03 3.40 -0.62
N GLN A 251 -4.94 3.57 -1.94
CA GLN A 251 -4.18 4.62 -2.57
C GLN A 251 -5.09 5.42 -3.51
N PRO A 252 -5.70 6.52 -3.04
CA PRO A 252 -6.55 7.36 -3.87
C PRO A 252 -5.71 8.01 -4.98
N GLU A 253 -6.33 8.31 -6.12
CA GLU A 253 -5.67 9.04 -7.21
C GLU A 253 -5.27 10.43 -6.74
N PHE A 254 -6.17 11.10 -6.00
CA PHE A 254 -5.93 12.43 -5.46
C PHE A 254 -6.28 12.52 -3.98
N SER A 255 -5.43 13.20 -3.21
CA SER A 255 -5.73 13.56 -1.82
C SER A 255 -5.10 14.90 -1.48
N PHE A 256 -5.70 15.64 -0.56
CA PHE A 256 -5.10 16.87 -0.07
C PHE A 256 -5.44 17.17 1.38
N THR A 257 -4.61 18.00 1.97
CA THR A 257 -4.87 18.69 3.23
C THR A 257 -4.73 20.18 3.01
N GLN A 258 -5.77 20.93 3.35
CA GLN A 258 -5.78 22.39 3.35
C GLN A 258 -5.98 22.87 4.78
N ARG A 259 -5.23 23.86 5.21
CA ARG A 259 -5.37 24.51 6.51
C ARG A 259 -5.52 26.02 6.32
N THR A 260 -6.55 26.58 6.96
CA THR A 260 -6.74 28.03 7.10
C THR A 260 -6.58 28.39 8.56
N THR A 261 -5.69 29.30 8.88
CA THR A 261 -5.52 29.83 10.24
C THR A 261 -5.75 31.33 10.22
N LEU A 262 -6.59 31.80 11.16
CA LEU A 262 -6.78 33.21 11.47
C LEU A 262 -6.14 33.45 12.85
N SER A 263 -5.15 34.32 12.90
CA SER A 263 -4.42 34.69 14.10
C SER A 263 -4.82 36.06 14.59
N PHE A 264 -5.46 36.12 15.74
CA PHE A 264 -5.79 37.32 16.48
C PHE A 264 -4.79 37.52 17.62
N ASP A 265 -4.89 38.64 18.36
CA ASP A 265 -3.93 38.95 19.44
C ASP A 265 -3.73 37.81 20.46
N GLN A 266 -4.81 37.15 20.86
CA GLN A 266 -4.79 36.11 21.90
C GLN A 266 -5.34 34.76 21.44
N VAL A 267 -5.86 34.67 20.21
CA VAL A 267 -6.55 33.47 19.72
C VAL A 267 -6.12 33.15 18.30
N ASP A 268 -5.66 31.94 18.06
CA ASP A 268 -5.49 31.38 16.73
C ASP A 268 -6.63 30.39 16.45
N LEU A 269 -7.38 30.63 15.38
CA LEU A 269 -8.47 29.76 14.93
C LEU A 269 -8.06 29.07 13.64
N SER A 270 -7.98 27.74 13.64
CA SER A 270 -7.52 26.95 12.51
C SER A 270 -8.56 25.93 12.07
N LEU A 271 -8.93 25.96 10.79
CA LEU A 271 -9.74 24.94 10.13
C LEU A 271 -8.84 24.11 9.22
N ARG A 272 -8.81 22.78 9.42
CA ARG A 272 -8.13 21.83 8.55
C ARG A 272 -9.18 21.04 7.76
N TRP A 273 -9.05 21.04 6.46
CA TRP A 273 -9.84 20.22 5.54
C TRP A 273 -8.95 19.12 4.96
N ARG A 274 -9.34 17.88 5.12
CA ARG A 274 -8.72 16.70 4.52
C ARG A 274 -9.68 16.12 3.48
N PHE A 275 -9.16 15.90 2.28
CA PHE A 275 -9.88 15.28 1.17
C PHE A 275 -9.20 13.99 0.77
N ILE A 276 -9.98 12.95 0.53
CA ILE A 276 -9.55 11.66 0.01
C ILE A 276 -10.48 11.34 -1.15
N ASP A 277 -9.93 11.11 -2.33
CA ASP A 277 -10.72 10.81 -3.52
C ASP A 277 -11.41 9.44 -3.42
N ALA A 278 -12.43 9.24 -4.25
CA ALA A 278 -13.14 7.98 -4.35
C ALA A 278 -12.22 6.86 -4.83
N VAL A 279 -12.50 5.64 -4.38
CA VAL A 279 -11.78 4.45 -4.85
C VAL A 279 -12.77 3.33 -5.15
N GLU A 280 -12.39 2.46 -6.08
CA GLU A 280 -13.19 1.31 -6.49
C GLU A 280 -12.50 0.00 -6.08
N VAL A 281 -13.28 -1.08 -6.02
CA VAL A 281 -12.69 -2.40 -5.85
C VAL A 281 -11.84 -2.77 -7.07
N GLU A 282 -10.71 -3.43 -6.84
CA GLU A 282 -9.82 -3.86 -7.93
C GLU A 282 -10.61 -4.65 -9.01
N PRO A 283 -10.50 -4.29 -10.31
CA PRO A 283 -11.32 -4.90 -11.37
C PRO A 283 -11.26 -6.42 -11.45
N LEU A 284 -10.09 -7.02 -11.14
CA LEU A 284 -9.89 -8.47 -11.19
C LEU A 284 -10.75 -9.25 -10.18
N VAL A 285 -11.21 -8.61 -9.13
CA VAL A 285 -12.03 -9.23 -8.08
C VAL A 285 -13.43 -8.64 -7.96
N ALA A 286 -13.76 -7.63 -8.79
CA ALA A 286 -15.00 -6.87 -8.67
C ALA A 286 -16.27 -7.73 -8.76
N ASP A 287 -16.26 -8.76 -9.60
CA ASP A 287 -17.41 -9.64 -9.81
C ASP A 287 -17.73 -10.54 -8.61
N ALA A 288 -16.80 -10.69 -7.68
CA ALA A 288 -17.02 -11.41 -6.43
C ALA A 288 -17.81 -10.59 -5.38
N PHE A 289 -18.08 -9.29 -5.63
CA PHE A 289 -18.70 -8.39 -4.67
C PHE A 289 -19.99 -7.78 -5.20
N LEU A 290 -20.95 -7.57 -4.29
CA LEU A 290 -22.17 -6.84 -4.59
C LEU A 290 -21.85 -5.40 -5.01
N GLU A 291 -22.61 -4.84 -5.94
CA GLU A 291 -22.40 -3.52 -6.53
C GLU A 291 -22.27 -2.41 -5.48
N ASP A 292 -23.11 -2.46 -4.43
CA ASP A 292 -23.10 -1.50 -3.32
C ASP A 292 -21.76 -1.43 -2.56
N PHE A 293 -20.94 -2.47 -2.64
CA PHE A 293 -19.64 -2.57 -1.97
C PHE A 293 -18.45 -2.38 -2.91
N ARG A 294 -18.68 -1.99 -4.17
CA ARG A 294 -17.61 -1.83 -5.16
C ARG A 294 -16.97 -0.45 -5.19
N THR A 295 -17.53 0.52 -4.46
CA THR A 295 -17.01 1.90 -4.46
C THR A 295 -17.03 2.46 -3.05
N ILE A 296 -15.94 3.07 -2.64
CA ILE A 296 -15.87 3.97 -1.49
C ILE A 296 -15.88 5.39 -2.05
N PRO A 297 -16.89 6.22 -1.71
CA PRO A 297 -16.99 7.58 -2.22
C PRO A 297 -15.84 8.45 -1.70
N SER A 298 -15.67 9.62 -2.31
CA SER A 298 -14.74 10.62 -1.80
C SER A 298 -15.14 11.10 -0.42
N GLU A 299 -14.15 11.31 0.45
CA GLU A 299 -14.36 11.68 1.84
C GLU A 299 -13.78 13.06 2.16
N HIS A 300 -14.52 13.80 2.96
CA HIS A 300 -14.17 15.14 3.42
C HIS A 300 -14.21 15.19 4.94
N TYR A 301 -13.07 15.42 5.57
CA TYR A 301 -12.98 15.60 7.02
C TYR A 301 -12.57 17.03 7.35
N PHE A 302 -13.26 17.64 8.29
CA PHE A 302 -12.97 18.97 8.79
C PHE A 302 -12.61 18.91 10.26
N ASP A 303 -11.49 19.53 10.63
CA ASP A 303 -11.05 19.62 12.00
C ASP A 303 -10.91 21.11 12.39
N LEU A 304 -11.51 21.51 13.50
CA LEU A 304 -11.44 22.87 14.03
C LEU A 304 -10.56 22.90 15.27
N THR A 305 -9.61 23.82 15.29
CA THR A 305 -8.70 24.02 16.44
C THR A 305 -8.70 25.49 16.83
N ALA A 306 -8.82 25.77 18.11
CA ALA A 306 -8.61 27.09 18.68
C ALA A 306 -7.47 27.02 19.71
N VAL A 307 -6.48 27.90 19.57
CA VAL A 307 -5.40 28.09 20.53
C VAL A 307 -5.60 29.42 21.22
N PHE A 308 -5.69 29.40 22.55
CA PHE A 308 -5.84 30.57 23.40
C PHE A 308 -4.50 30.83 24.09
N ASN A 309 -3.81 31.90 23.74
CA ASN A 309 -2.59 32.37 24.36
C ASN A 309 -2.96 33.21 25.61
N VAL A 310 -3.18 32.53 26.75
CA VAL A 310 -3.71 33.16 27.97
C VAL A 310 -2.66 34.07 28.62
N THR A 311 -1.40 33.63 28.60
CA THR A 311 -0.23 34.42 29.00
C THR A 311 0.98 34.00 28.16
N ASP A 312 2.09 34.72 28.23
CA ASP A 312 3.34 34.37 27.52
C ASP A 312 3.85 32.95 27.84
N SER A 313 3.48 32.42 29.02
CA SER A 313 3.91 31.12 29.50
C SER A 313 2.80 30.06 29.54
N PHE A 314 1.56 30.41 29.23
CA PHE A 314 0.43 29.49 29.31
C PHE A 314 -0.50 29.61 28.09
N ALA A 315 -0.69 28.50 27.37
CA ALA A 315 -1.63 28.38 26.27
C ALA A 315 -2.57 27.19 26.46
N LEU A 316 -3.82 27.38 26.06
CA LEU A 316 -4.87 26.37 26.04
C LEU A 316 -5.27 26.07 24.59
N THR A 317 -5.21 24.83 24.17
CA THR A 317 -5.67 24.39 22.84
C THR A 317 -6.93 23.55 23.00
N ALA A 318 -7.99 23.93 22.30
CA ALA A 318 -9.22 23.14 22.15
C ALA A 318 -9.34 22.70 20.70
N ALA A 319 -9.66 21.43 20.45
CA ALA A 319 -9.82 20.91 19.10
C ALA A 319 -11.05 20.01 19.01
N VAL A 320 -11.74 20.11 17.87
CA VAL A 320 -12.80 19.19 17.42
C VAL A 320 -12.30 18.54 16.14
N ILE A 321 -12.00 17.27 16.21
CA ILE A 321 -11.55 16.46 15.08
C ILE A 321 -12.77 15.80 14.46
N ASN A 322 -12.86 15.77 13.14
CA ASN A 322 -14.01 15.32 12.37
C ASN A 322 -15.30 16.07 12.79
N LEU A 323 -15.29 17.40 12.57
CA LEU A 323 -16.31 18.35 13.03
C LEU A 323 -17.74 17.93 12.64
N PHE A 324 -17.93 17.35 11.47
CA PHE A 324 -19.23 16.98 10.94
C PHE A 324 -19.60 15.49 11.22
N ASP A 325 -18.74 14.76 11.95
CA ASP A 325 -18.95 13.36 12.31
C ASP A 325 -19.14 12.44 11.08
N ASN A 326 -18.30 12.67 10.07
CA ASN A 326 -18.35 11.91 8.83
C ASN A 326 -17.85 10.49 9.06
N GLU A 327 -18.69 9.49 8.81
CA GLU A 327 -18.36 8.08 9.00
C GLU A 327 -17.91 7.46 7.67
N PRO A 328 -16.86 6.62 7.67
CA PRO A 328 -16.41 5.94 6.46
C PRO A 328 -17.40 4.87 6.02
N LYS A 329 -17.49 4.63 4.72
CA LYS A 329 -18.33 3.58 4.16
C LYS A 329 -17.87 2.20 4.63
N VAL A 330 -18.82 1.39 5.12
CA VAL A 330 -18.60 -0.02 5.44
C VAL A 330 -18.57 -0.83 4.15
N VAL A 331 -17.50 -1.61 3.94
CA VAL A 331 -17.30 -2.44 2.73
C VAL A 331 -17.19 -3.94 3.03
N GLY A 332 -17.14 -4.33 4.31
CA GLY A 332 -17.05 -5.72 4.76
C GLY A 332 -15.62 -6.28 4.77
N SER A 333 -15.46 -7.43 5.44
CA SER A 333 -14.14 -8.02 5.72
C SER A 333 -13.46 -8.66 4.51
N ASN A 334 -14.24 -9.12 3.52
CA ASN A 334 -13.69 -9.89 2.40
C ASN A 334 -12.87 -9.06 1.42
N ILE A 335 -13.04 -7.73 1.41
CA ILE A 335 -12.41 -6.86 0.41
C ILE A 335 -10.97 -6.48 0.81
N GLY A 336 -10.64 -6.42 2.08
CA GLY A 336 -9.31 -5.98 2.53
C GLY A 336 -8.67 -6.88 3.56
N SER A 337 -9.33 -7.94 3.97
CA SER A 337 -9.03 -8.77 5.14
C SER A 337 -9.04 -7.99 6.47
N THR A 338 -9.04 -8.69 7.59
CA THR A 338 -9.00 -8.04 8.91
C THR A 338 -7.70 -7.26 9.16
N SER A 339 -6.63 -7.56 8.43
CA SER A 339 -5.34 -6.88 8.56
C SER A 339 -5.36 -5.44 8.05
N TYR A 340 -6.17 -5.14 7.04
CA TYR A 340 -6.20 -3.83 6.40
C TYR A 340 -7.47 -3.04 6.67
N ASN A 341 -8.61 -3.68 6.71
CA ASN A 341 -9.91 -3.03 6.88
C ASN A 341 -10.58 -3.27 8.23
N SER A 342 -9.90 -3.89 9.18
CA SER A 342 -10.45 -4.23 10.51
C SER A 342 -11.82 -4.91 10.45
N GLY A 343 -12.08 -5.62 9.35
CA GLY A 343 -13.33 -6.33 9.10
C GLY A 343 -14.46 -5.49 8.48
N ASN A 344 -14.36 -4.16 8.40
CA ASN A 344 -15.45 -3.32 7.90
C ASN A 344 -15.00 -2.11 7.09
N VAL A 345 -14.06 -1.31 7.61
CA VAL A 345 -13.58 -0.06 7.03
C VAL A 345 -12.05 -0.07 6.97
N PHE A 346 -11.45 0.91 6.31
CA PHE A 346 -9.98 1.04 6.26
C PHE A 346 -9.50 2.13 7.22
N PRO A 347 -9.26 1.83 8.52
CA PRO A 347 -8.97 2.84 9.55
C PRO A 347 -7.59 3.50 9.39
N SER A 348 -6.70 2.95 8.58
CA SER A 348 -5.43 3.58 8.21
C SER A 348 -5.60 4.76 7.27
N THR A 349 -6.72 4.83 6.53
CA THR A 349 -7.01 5.85 5.52
C THR A 349 -8.16 6.76 5.96
N TYR A 350 -9.25 6.18 6.48
CA TYR A 350 -10.48 6.88 6.85
C TYR A 350 -10.63 7.01 8.37
N ASP A 351 -11.34 8.04 8.82
CA ASP A 351 -11.58 8.30 10.24
C ASP A 351 -12.71 7.40 10.80
N ALA A 352 -12.31 6.21 11.24
CA ALA A 352 -13.23 5.22 11.82
C ALA A 352 -13.70 5.54 13.25
N LEU A 353 -13.16 6.59 13.90
CA LEU A 353 -13.48 6.94 15.28
C LEU A 353 -14.56 8.03 15.38
N GLY A 354 -14.91 8.67 14.27
CA GLY A 354 -15.89 9.76 14.27
C GLY A 354 -15.39 11.02 14.98
N ARG A 355 -16.33 11.86 15.43
CA ARG A 355 -16.03 13.15 16.08
C ARG A 355 -15.36 12.96 17.43
N ARG A 356 -14.22 13.66 17.61
CA ARG A 356 -13.45 13.65 18.87
C ARG A 356 -13.18 15.05 19.35
N TYR A 357 -13.11 15.20 20.66
CA TYR A 357 -12.77 16.45 21.33
C TYR A 357 -11.45 16.30 22.07
N SER A 358 -10.62 17.32 21.97
CA SER A 358 -9.34 17.37 22.69
C SER A 358 -9.14 18.73 23.33
N VAL A 359 -8.65 18.73 24.56
CA VAL A 359 -8.21 19.94 25.26
C VAL A 359 -6.80 19.69 25.78
N THR A 360 -5.88 20.60 25.45
CA THR A 360 -4.48 20.52 25.86
C THR A 360 -4.05 21.83 26.50
N ALA A 361 -3.43 21.75 27.67
CA ALA A 361 -2.79 22.88 28.32
C ALA A 361 -1.26 22.78 28.15
N ARG A 362 -0.62 23.88 27.71
CA ARG A 362 0.83 24.02 27.57
C ARG A 362 1.32 25.10 28.51
N MET A 363 2.31 24.76 29.34
CA MET A 363 3.00 25.70 30.23
C MET A 363 4.50 25.67 29.93
N THR A 364 5.09 26.85 29.82
CA THR A 364 6.54 27.02 29.62
C THR A 364 7.11 27.69 30.87
N PHE A 365 8.18 27.10 31.42
CA PHE A 365 8.85 27.56 32.68
C PHE A 365 10.16 28.24 32.35
#